data_ad5291d6bf0f4a70cabd5d9ed87b7fbc
#
_entry.id   ad5291d6bf0f4a70cabd5d9ed87b7fbc
#
_cell.length_a   1.000
_cell.length_b   1.000
_cell.length_c   1.000
_cell.angle_alpha   90.00
_cell.angle_beta   90.00
_cell.angle_gamma   90.00
#
_symmetry.space_group_name_H-M   'P 1'
#
loop_
_entity.id
_entity.type
_entity.pdbx_description
1 polymer ?
#
loop_
_entity_poly.entity_id
_entity_poly.type
_entity_poly.pdbx_seq_one_letter_code
_entity_poly.pdbx_strand_id
1 'polypeptide(L)'
;LLVAMGVYRSPAVALMPDVTPKPLRSRGNAVINLMGAVGGILYLALAAVLYPASRKVAGHVDYQPLFIIVSLIMAVSVLVLALTVKEKRLSEENRALEKQHLDWNLAAQDESGNEVLPKEVKRSLTFLLASISLWFIAYNGVTTWFTKYIEQVMGEGLGGASTCLLVATAGAI
;
A
#
# COMPACT_ATOMS: atom_id res chain seq x y z
N LEU A 1 8.30 3.87 -15.27
CA LEU A 1 7.41 4.00 -14.12
C LEU A 1 7.48 2.76 -13.21
N LEU A 2 7.23 1.54 -13.71
CA LEU A 2 7.24 0.30 -12.94
C LEU A 2 8.57 0.04 -12.21
N VAL A 3 9.70 0.29 -12.85
CA VAL A 3 11.03 0.16 -12.23
C VAL A 3 11.19 1.16 -11.09
N ALA A 4 10.81 2.41 -11.27
CA ALA A 4 10.87 3.44 -10.22
C ALA A 4 9.97 3.07 -9.03
N MET A 5 8.76 2.57 -9.28
CA MET A 5 7.86 2.07 -8.22
C MET A 5 8.45 0.86 -7.48
N GLY A 6 9.09 -0.08 -8.19
CA GLY A 6 9.74 -1.24 -7.59
C GLY A 6 10.89 -0.85 -6.65
N VAL A 7 11.72 0.08 -7.09
CA VAL A 7 12.85 0.60 -6.29
C VAL A 7 12.36 1.35 -5.04
N TYR A 8 11.31 2.17 -5.17
CA TYR A 8 10.77 2.94 -4.04
C TYR A 8 9.99 2.08 -3.03
N ARG A 9 9.18 1.12 -3.52
CA ARG A 9 8.24 0.37 -2.68
C ARG A 9 8.92 -0.46 -1.60
N SER A 10 10.03 -1.11 -1.94
CA SER A 10 10.74 -1.99 -0.99
C SER A 10 11.26 -1.23 0.24
N PRO A 11 12.02 -0.13 0.11
CA PRO A 11 12.45 0.67 1.26
C PRO A 11 11.28 1.28 2.04
N ALA A 12 10.23 1.75 1.35
CA ALA A 12 9.08 2.37 1.99
C ALA A 12 8.30 1.38 2.88
N VAL A 13 8.16 0.13 2.45
CA VAL A 13 7.51 -0.92 3.26
C VAL A 13 8.40 -1.37 4.41
N ALA A 14 9.72 -1.44 4.20
CA ALA A 14 10.68 -1.83 5.24
C ALA A 14 10.80 -0.79 6.37
N LEU A 15 10.56 0.48 6.08
CA LEU A 15 10.67 1.55 7.07
C LEU A 15 9.79 1.33 8.30
N MET A 16 8.57 0.82 8.12
CA MET A 16 7.62 0.62 9.23
C MET A 16 8.14 -0.36 10.30
N PRO A 17 8.56 -1.59 9.96
CA PRO A 17 9.10 -2.50 10.96
C PRO A 17 10.41 -2.03 11.58
N ASP A 18 11.20 -1.19 10.88
CA ASP A 18 12.46 -0.65 11.40
C ASP A 18 12.25 0.44 12.46
N VAL A 19 11.21 1.26 12.30
CA VAL A 19 10.89 2.34 13.25
C VAL A 19 9.85 1.97 14.29
N THR A 20 9.25 0.76 14.22
CA THR A 20 8.15 0.37 15.11
C THR A 20 8.56 -0.83 15.98
N PRO A 21 8.45 -0.76 17.31
CA PRO A 21 8.70 -1.87 18.21
C PRO A 21 7.80 -3.08 17.91
N LYS A 22 8.30 -4.30 18.11
CA LYS A 22 7.59 -5.56 17.78
C LYS A 22 6.13 -5.61 18.25
N PRO A 23 5.77 -5.26 19.51
CA PRO A 23 4.38 -5.35 19.97
C PRO A 23 3.44 -4.35 19.27
N LEU A 24 3.96 -3.26 18.70
CA LEU A 24 3.16 -2.25 18.02
C LEU A 24 3.09 -2.43 16.49
N ARG A 25 3.85 -3.37 15.92
CA ARG A 25 3.90 -3.61 14.46
C ARG A 25 2.53 -3.93 13.87
N SER A 26 1.70 -4.69 14.57
CA SER A 26 0.33 -5.00 14.12
C SER A 26 -0.53 -3.74 14.01
N ARG A 27 -0.49 -2.87 15.02
CA ARG A 27 -1.20 -1.59 14.99
C ARG A 27 -0.64 -0.65 13.92
N GLY A 28 0.68 -0.58 13.78
CA GLY A 28 1.34 0.19 12.74
C GLY A 28 0.91 -0.26 11.34
N ASN A 29 0.84 -1.56 11.11
CA ASN A 29 0.39 -2.12 9.84
C ASN A 29 -1.10 -1.78 9.55
N ALA A 30 -1.97 -1.82 10.56
CA ALA A 30 -3.37 -1.42 10.40
C ALA A 30 -3.50 0.06 10.00
N VAL A 31 -2.70 0.95 10.62
CA VAL A 31 -2.68 2.39 10.26
C VAL A 31 -2.18 2.60 8.82
N ILE A 32 -1.14 1.89 8.39
CA ILE A 32 -0.62 2.00 7.02
C ILE A 32 -1.66 1.55 6.00
N ASN A 33 -2.35 0.43 6.25
CA ASN A 33 -3.40 -0.06 5.37
C ASN A 33 -4.58 0.93 5.30
N LEU A 34 -4.99 1.48 6.43
CA LEU A 34 -6.04 2.51 6.49
C LEU A 34 -5.63 3.77 5.70
N MET A 35 -4.39 4.25 5.89
CA MET A 35 -3.88 5.41 5.14
C MET A 35 -3.76 5.12 3.65
N GLY A 36 -3.41 3.88 3.26
CA GLY A 36 -3.42 3.42 1.88
C GLY A 36 -4.81 3.50 1.25
N ALA A 37 -5.85 3.04 1.97
CA ALA A 37 -7.24 3.14 1.53
C ALA A 37 -7.70 4.60 1.40
N VAL A 38 -7.38 5.46 2.38
CA VAL A 38 -7.66 6.90 2.31
C VAL A 38 -6.98 7.55 1.10
N GLY A 39 -5.71 7.21 0.84
CA GLY A 39 -4.99 7.68 -0.35
C GLY A 39 -5.66 7.23 -1.66
N GLY A 40 -6.15 5.99 -1.72
CA GLY A 40 -6.92 5.47 -2.84
C GLY A 40 -8.23 6.23 -3.07
N ILE A 41 -8.98 6.52 -2.01
CA ILE A 41 -10.20 7.33 -2.07
C ILE A 41 -9.91 8.73 -2.58
N LEU A 42 -8.87 9.39 -2.05
CA LEU A 42 -8.47 10.73 -2.49
C LEU A 42 -8.08 10.74 -3.98
N TYR A 43 -7.33 9.74 -4.45
CA TYR A 43 -7.00 9.61 -5.86
C TYR A 43 -8.24 9.45 -6.74
N LEU A 44 -9.18 8.57 -6.36
CA LEU A 44 -10.41 8.33 -7.10
C LEU A 44 -11.31 9.56 -7.10
N ALA A 45 -11.43 10.28 -5.98
CA ALA A 45 -12.17 11.53 -5.89
C ALA A 45 -11.56 12.60 -6.80
N LEU A 46 -10.22 12.74 -6.80
CA LEU A 46 -9.52 13.66 -7.68
C LEU A 46 -9.75 13.32 -9.16
N ALA A 47 -9.68 12.05 -9.52
CA ALA A 47 -9.94 11.58 -10.87
C ALA A 47 -11.40 11.84 -11.30
N ALA A 48 -12.38 11.61 -10.40
CA ALA A 48 -13.80 11.87 -10.68
C ALA A 48 -14.09 13.37 -10.90
N VAL A 49 -13.41 14.25 -10.14
CA VAL A 49 -13.57 15.72 -10.29
C VAL A 49 -12.89 16.24 -11.55
N LEU A 50 -11.68 15.76 -11.86
CA LEU A 50 -10.93 16.20 -13.05
C LEU A 50 -11.53 15.67 -14.36
N TYR A 51 -12.10 14.47 -14.34
CA TYR A 51 -12.65 13.80 -15.52
C TYR A 51 -14.11 13.39 -15.32
N PRO A 52 -15.04 14.37 -15.14
CA PRO A 52 -16.45 14.05 -14.95
C PRO A 52 -17.02 13.35 -16.19
N ALA A 53 -17.92 12.39 -15.95
CA ALA A 53 -18.58 11.61 -17.01
C ALA A 53 -19.33 12.47 -18.05
N SER A 54 -19.75 13.70 -17.65
CA SER A 54 -20.40 14.65 -18.52
C SER A 54 -19.49 15.27 -19.60
N ARG A 55 -18.18 15.25 -19.41
CA ARG A 55 -17.21 15.63 -20.43
C ARG A 55 -16.88 14.43 -21.32
N LYS A 56 -17.79 14.07 -22.22
CA LYS A 56 -17.47 13.15 -23.32
C LYS A 56 -16.51 13.87 -24.29
N VAL A 57 -15.23 13.76 -24.04
CA VAL A 57 -14.21 14.20 -24.98
C VAL A 57 -14.11 13.12 -26.04
N ALA A 58 -14.70 13.37 -27.19
CA ALA A 58 -14.46 12.59 -28.40
C ALA A 58 -13.00 12.83 -28.79
N GLY A 59 -12.09 11.93 -28.42
CA GLY A 59 -10.69 12.05 -28.72
C GLY A 59 -9.78 11.58 -27.59
N HIS A 60 -8.56 11.98 -27.65
CA HIS A 60 -7.51 11.64 -26.71
C HIS A 60 -7.73 12.33 -25.36
N VAL A 61 -7.84 11.52 -24.29
CA VAL A 61 -7.96 12.06 -22.92
C VAL A 61 -6.55 12.39 -22.43
N ASP A 62 -6.32 13.65 -22.09
CA ASP A 62 -5.06 14.09 -21.52
C ASP A 62 -5.02 13.82 -20.00
N TYR A 63 -4.25 12.82 -19.59
CA TYR A 63 -4.04 12.46 -18.18
C TYR A 63 -2.89 13.23 -17.52
N GLN A 64 -2.20 14.12 -18.24
CA GLN A 64 -1.04 14.84 -17.74
C GLN A 64 -1.31 15.62 -16.45
N PRO A 65 -2.44 16.38 -16.32
CA PRO A 65 -2.71 17.12 -15.08
C PRO A 65 -2.84 16.22 -13.85
N LEU A 66 -3.48 15.05 -14.00
CA LEU A 66 -3.62 14.09 -12.91
C LEU A 66 -2.27 13.57 -12.42
N PHE A 67 -1.40 13.18 -13.36
CA PHE A 67 -0.07 12.71 -13.02
C PHE A 67 0.81 13.79 -12.37
N ILE A 68 0.70 15.05 -12.80
CA ILE A 68 1.43 16.17 -12.21
C ILE A 68 1.00 16.36 -10.75
N ILE A 69 -0.31 16.40 -10.49
CA ILE A 69 -0.85 16.59 -9.14
C ILE A 69 -0.43 15.45 -8.21
N VAL A 70 -0.56 14.20 -8.65
CA VAL A 70 -0.17 13.03 -7.86
C VAL A 70 1.34 13.03 -7.60
N SER A 71 2.16 13.35 -8.59
CA SER A 71 3.63 13.44 -8.43
C SER A 71 4.02 14.53 -7.43
N LEU A 72 3.33 15.66 -7.45
CA LEU A 72 3.57 16.75 -6.50
C LEU A 72 3.23 16.33 -5.07
N ILE A 73 2.07 15.69 -4.87
CA ILE A 73 1.66 15.16 -3.57
C ILE A 73 2.68 14.14 -3.06
N MET A 74 3.14 13.22 -3.91
CA MET A 74 4.17 12.25 -3.56
C MET A 74 5.48 12.94 -3.16
N ALA A 75 5.96 13.92 -3.94
CA ALA A 75 7.19 14.64 -3.64
C ALA A 75 7.10 15.38 -2.29
N VAL A 76 5.99 16.06 -2.03
CA VAL A 76 5.75 16.74 -0.75
C VAL A 76 5.70 15.74 0.40
N SER A 77 5.02 14.61 0.24
CA SER A 77 4.93 13.57 1.28
C SER A 77 6.30 12.98 1.63
N VAL A 78 7.13 12.70 0.62
CA VAL A 78 8.51 12.21 0.84
C VAL A 78 9.37 13.28 1.52
N LEU A 79 9.23 14.53 1.11
CA LEU A 79 9.95 15.64 1.74
C LEU A 79 9.59 15.80 3.22
N VAL A 80 8.29 15.77 3.55
CA VAL A 80 7.80 15.83 4.93
C VAL A 80 8.36 14.66 5.74
N LEU A 81 8.32 13.45 5.19
CA LEU A 81 8.85 12.26 5.86
C LEU A 81 10.36 12.39 6.11
N ALA A 82 11.14 12.82 5.11
CA ALA A 82 12.59 13.00 5.23
C ALA A 82 12.98 14.07 6.26
N LEU A 83 12.16 15.11 6.41
CA LEU A 83 12.42 16.18 7.37
C LEU A 83 11.97 15.84 8.80
N THR A 84 10.90 15.06 8.95
CA THR A 84 10.30 14.75 10.26
C THR A 84 10.82 13.47 10.89
N VAL A 85 11.08 12.43 10.09
CA VAL A 85 11.46 11.10 10.57
C VAL A 85 12.99 10.96 10.61
N LYS A 86 13.56 10.90 11.80
CA LYS A 86 14.98 10.58 12.02
C LYS A 86 15.14 9.05 12.13
N GLU A 87 15.11 8.37 10.99
CA GLU A 87 15.12 6.92 10.90
C GLU A 87 16.21 6.25 11.73
N LYS A 88 17.46 6.71 11.60
CA LYS A 88 18.60 6.14 12.35
C LYS A 88 18.38 6.13 13.85
N ARG A 89 17.94 7.26 14.41
CA ARG A 89 17.69 7.37 15.84
C ARG A 89 16.57 6.46 16.31
N LEU A 90 15.45 6.44 15.58
CA LEU A 90 14.31 5.60 15.93
C LEU A 90 14.64 4.11 15.81
N SER A 91 15.40 3.72 14.79
CA SER A 91 15.85 2.34 14.60
C SER A 91 16.80 1.90 15.72
N GLU A 92 17.73 2.77 16.16
CA GLU A 92 18.62 2.49 17.28
C GLU A 92 17.87 2.37 18.60
N GLU A 93 16.93 3.27 18.88
CA GLU A 93 16.04 3.21 20.06
C GLU A 93 15.21 1.91 20.07
N ASN A 94 14.65 1.51 18.94
CA ASN A 94 13.91 0.26 18.81
C ASN A 94 14.77 -0.97 19.05
N ARG A 95 15.97 -1.01 18.48
CA ARG A 95 16.91 -2.11 18.70
C ARG A 95 17.36 -2.20 20.16
N ALA A 96 17.52 -1.06 20.84
CA ALA A 96 17.82 -1.02 22.27
C ALA A 96 16.67 -1.58 23.10
N LEU A 97 15.43 -1.21 22.78
CA LEU A 97 14.23 -1.74 23.43
C LEU A 97 14.05 -3.25 23.18
N GLU A 98 14.29 -3.74 21.96
CA GLU A 98 14.20 -5.16 21.63
C GLU A 98 15.26 -5.99 22.37
N LYS A 99 16.43 -5.43 22.66
CA LYS A 99 17.47 -6.08 23.48
C LYS A 99 17.11 -6.13 24.96
N GLN A 100 16.39 -5.13 25.47
CA GLN A 100 15.93 -5.12 26.87
C GLN A 100 14.76 -6.09 27.11
N HIS A 101 13.93 -6.32 26.08
CA HIS A 101 12.76 -7.17 26.13
C HIS A 101 12.94 -8.44 25.29
N LEU A 102 13.72 -9.37 25.81
CA LEU A 102 13.96 -10.68 25.16
C LEU A 102 12.70 -11.51 24.98
N ASP A 103 11.68 -11.28 25.82
CA ASP A 103 10.34 -11.87 25.74
C ASP A 103 9.58 -11.53 24.46
N TRP A 104 9.95 -10.48 23.76
CA TRP A 104 9.38 -10.13 22.44
C TRP A 104 9.90 -11.01 21.29
N ASN A 105 10.95 -11.81 21.55
CA ASN A 105 11.49 -12.74 20.58
C ASN A 105 10.76 -14.09 20.68
N LEU A 106 9.68 -14.24 19.93
CA LEU A 106 8.87 -15.47 19.85
C LEU A 106 9.50 -16.55 18.96
N ALA A 107 10.59 -16.27 18.28
CA ALA A 107 11.28 -17.24 17.44
C ALA A 107 12.13 -18.17 18.32
N ALA A 108 11.93 -19.48 18.17
CA ALA A 108 12.84 -20.46 18.74
C ALA A 108 14.21 -20.33 18.05
N GLN A 109 15.27 -20.22 18.84
CA GLN A 109 16.65 -20.26 18.33
C GLN A 109 17.11 -21.71 18.32
N ASP A 110 17.81 -22.13 17.28
CA ASP A 110 18.51 -23.41 17.25
C ASP A 110 19.79 -23.33 18.10
N GLU A 111 20.47 -24.48 18.30
CA GLU A 111 21.75 -24.58 19.06
C GLU A 111 22.88 -23.69 18.47
N SER A 112 22.70 -23.21 17.23
CA SER A 112 23.61 -22.31 16.51
C SER A 112 23.21 -20.85 16.57
N GLY A 113 22.13 -20.49 17.30
CA GLY A 113 21.64 -19.12 17.43
C GLY A 113 20.85 -18.59 16.23
N ASN A 114 20.52 -19.46 15.25
CA ASN A 114 19.72 -19.09 14.11
C ASN A 114 18.21 -19.18 14.44
N GLU A 115 17.43 -18.23 13.97
CA GLU A 115 15.98 -18.28 14.11
C GLU A 115 15.39 -19.39 13.22
N VAL A 116 14.93 -20.48 13.84
CA VAL A 116 14.30 -21.59 13.13
C VAL A 116 12.81 -21.61 13.43
N LEU A 117 12.01 -21.47 12.38
CA LEU A 117 10.56 -21.61 12.47
C LEU A 117 10.17 -23.10 12.53
N PRO A 118 9.38 -23.54 13.51
CA PRO A 118 8.83 -24.91 13.54
C PRO A 118 8.13 -25.24 12.22
N LYS A 119 8.21 -26.51 11.79
CA LYS A 119 7.65 -26.97 10.50
C LYS A 119 6.17 -26.64 10.35
N GLU A 120 5.41 -26.73 11.43
CA GLU A 120 3.97 -26.42 11.47
C GLU A 120 3.69 -24.92 11.22
N VAL A 121 4.50 -24.05 11.86
CA VAL A 121 4.41 -22.59 11.67
C VAL A 121 4.79 -22.21 10.24
N LYS A 122 5.84 -22.83 9.69
CA LYS A 122 6.26 -22.62 8.30
C LYS A 122 5.16 -23.04 7.32
N ARG A 123 4.49 -24.17 7.56
CA ARG A 123 3.38 -24.65 6.73
C ARG A 123 2.19 -23.68 6.80
N SER A 124 1.78 -23.25 7.99
CA SER A 124 0.70 -22.28 8.18
C SER A 124 1.00 -20.96 7.50
N LEU A 125 2.25 -20.46 7.64
CA LEU A 125 2.71 -19.24 6.97
C LEU A 125 2.63 -19.38 5.44
N THR A 126 3.03 -20.53 4.88
CA THR A 126 2.96 -20.78 3.44
C THR A 126 1.52 -20.73 2.94
N PHE A 127 0.57 -21.38 3.63
CA PHE A 127 -0.84 -21.33 3.25
C PHE A 127 -1.42 -19.93 3.37
N LEU A 128 -1.08 -19.18 4.40
CA LEU A 128 -1.51 -17.81 4.59
C LEU A 128 -0.99 -16.90 3.47
N LEU A 129 0.30 -17.01 3.13
CA LEU A 129 0.89 -16.26 2.01
C LEU A 129 0.27 -16.63 0.67
N ALA A 130 0.00 -17.92 0.43
CA ALA A 130 -0.68 -18.38 -0.78
C ALA A 130 -2.11 -17.82 -0.88
N SER A 131 -2.85 -17.82 0.21
CA SER A 131 -4.21 -17.25 0.29
C SER A 131 -4.20 -15.75 -0.02
N ILE A 132 -3.31 -15.00 0.61
CA ILE A 132 -3.15 -13.56 0.35
C ILE A 132 -2.75 -13.31 -1.12
N SER A 133 -1.85 -14.12 -1.66
CA SER A 133 -1.40 -13.99 -3.06
C SER A 133 -2.57 -14.22 -4.03
N LEU A 134 -3.37 -15.27 -3.84
CA LEU A 134 -4.55 -15.55 -4.65
C LEU A 134 -5.58 -14.44 -4.57
N TRP A 135 -5.81 -13.90 -3.36
CA TRP A 135 -6.71 -12.77 -3.18
C TRP A 135 -6.23 -11.52 -3.92
N PHE A 136 -4.93 -11.20 -3.85
CA PHE A 136 -4.35 -10.06 -4.58
C PHE A 136 -4.42 -10.24 -6.10
N ILE A 137 -4.22 -11.46 -6.62
CA ILE A 137 -4.35 -11.77 -8.05
C ILE A 137 -5.78 -11.48 -8.51
N ALA A 138 -6.78 -12.00 -7.78
CA ALA A 138 -8.19 -11.77 -8.12
C ALA A 138 -8.57 -10.29 -8.03
N TYR A 139 -8.19 -9.61 -6.95
CA TYR A 139 -8.46 -8.18 -6.75
C TYR A 139 -7.85 -7.32 -7.88
N ASN A 140 -6.56 -7.53 -8.19
CA ASN A 140 -5.90 -6.77 -9.25
C ASN A 140 -6.48 -7.10 -10.63
N GLY A 141 -6.86 -8.36 -10.88
CA GLY A 141 -7.53 -8.75 -12.12
C GLY A 141 -8.82 -7.98 -12.34
N VAL A 142 -9.66 -7.90 -11.32
CA VAL A 142 -10.93 -7.15 -11.41
C VAL A 142 -10.68 -5.65 -11.54
N THR A 143 -9.89 -5.05 -10.64
CA THR A 143 -9.72 -3.58 -10.60
C THR A 143 -9.02 -3.04 -11.85
N THR A 144 -8.07 -3.77 -12.41
CA THR A 144 -7.35 -3.34 -13.62
C THR A 144 -8.25 -3.30 -14.86
N TRP A 145 -9.11 -4.31 -15.02
CA TRP A 145 -9.98 -4.41 -16.18
C TRP A 145 -11.31 -3.66 -16.01
N PHE A 146 -11.70 -3.35 -14.78
CA PHE A 146 -12.97 -2.70 -14.47
C PHE A 146 -13.12 -1.34 -15.18
N THR A 147 -12.08 -0.51 -15.17
CA THR A 147 -12.09 0.79 -15.84
C THR A 147 -12.30 0.65 -17.35
N LYS A 148 -11.61 -0.30 -17.99
CA LYS A 148 -11.80 -0.59 -19.42
C LYS A 148 -13.18 -1.15 -19.73
N TYR A 149 -13.71 -2.01 -18.86
CA TYR A 149 -15.05 -2.55 -19.01
C TYR A 149 -16.10 -1.45 -18.97
N ILE A 150 -16.02 -0.52 -18.01
CA ILE A 150 -16.92 0.62 -17.89
C ILE A 150 -16.84 1.51 -19.14
N GLU A 151 -15.63 1.78 -19.63
CA GLU A 151 -15.42 2.60 -20.83
C GLU A 151 -15.98 1.95 -22.09
N GLN A 152 -15.70 0.67 -22.31
CA GLN A 152 -16.05 -0.03 -23.56
C GLN A 152 -17.49 -0.55 -23.62
N VAL A 153 -18.03 -1.01 -22.49
CA VAL A 153 -19.34 -1.66 -22.43
C VAL A 153 -20.43 -0.69 -22.01
N MET A 154 -20.14 0.16 -21.02
CA MET A 154 -21.13 1.12 -20.49
C MET A 154 -21.05 2.50 -21.15
N GLY A 155 -19.98 2.77 -21.91
CA GLY A 155 -19.77 4.06 -22.58
C GLY A 155 -19.51 5.22 -21.63
N GLU A 156 -19.20 4.92 -20.37
CA GLU A 156 -18.85 5.90 -19.35
C GLU A 156 -17.34 6.19 -19.42
N GLY A 157 -16.96 7.46 -19.19
CA GLY A 157 -15.55 7.84 -19.14
C GLY A 157 -14.87 7.46 -17.82
N LEU A 158 -13.59 7.84 -17.70
CA LEU A 158 -12.79 7.61 -16.50
C LEU A 158 -13.46 8.10 -15.21
N GLY A 159 -14.20 9.23 -15.27
CA GLY A 159 -14.91 9.78 -14.13
C GLY A 159 -16.01 8.85 -13.61
N GLY A 160 -16.77 8.22 -14.50
CA GLY A 160 -17.77 7.22 -14.11
C GLY A 160 -17.17 6.00 -13.45
N ALA A 161 -16.10 5.44 -14.05
CA ALA A 161 -15.36 4.31 -13.48
C ALA A 161 -14.75 4.66 -12.11
N SER A 162 -14.16 5.85 -11.96
CA SER A 162 -13.57 6.32 -10.71
C SER A 162 -14.62 6.49 -9.61
N THR A 163 -15.80 6.98 -9.94
CA THR A 163 -16.92 7.13 -8.99
C THR A 163 -17.40 5.77 -8.48
N CYS A 164 -17.57 4.80 -9.37
CA CYS A 164 -17.96 3.43 -8.98
C CYS A 164 -16.91 2.77 -8.07
N LEU A 165 -15.65 2.88 -8.42
CA LEU A 165 -14.55 2.34 -7.60
C LEU A 165 -14.42 3.06 -6.26
N LEU A 166 -14.69 4.38 -6.20
CA LEU A 166 -14.69 5.15 -4.96
C LEU A 166 -15.78 4.63 -4.01
N VAL A 167 -17.01 4.46 -4.50
CA VAL A 167 -18.11 3.91 -3.69
C VAL A 167 -17.80 2.49 -3.22
N ALA A 168 -17.25 1.64 -4.10
CA ALA A 168 -16.86 0.27 -3.75
C ALA A 168 -15.75 0.26 -2.68
N THR A 169 -14.74 1.12 -2.80
CA THR A 169 -13.63 1.21 -1.84
C THR A 169 -14.12 1.76 -0.50
N ALA A 170 -14.96 2.79 -0.50
CA ALA A 170 -15.54 3.35 0.73
C ALA A 170 -16.44 2.34 1.47
N GLY A 171 -17.14 1.47 0.74
CA GLY A 171 -17.96 0.42 1.34
C GLY A 171 -17.17 -0.79 1.85
N ALA A 172 -15.88 -0.91 1.50
CA ALA A 172 -14.99 -1.99 1.91
C ALA A 172 -14.15 -1.66 3.16
N ILE A 173 -14.17 -0.42 3.65
CA ILE A 173 -13.48 0.06 4.87
C ILE A 173 -14.42 -0.01 6.06
#